data_3a82e0468d19e96509c8d825188cdd30
#
_entry.id   3a82e0468d19e96509c8d825188cdd30
#
_cell.length_a   1.000
_cell.length_b   1.000
_cell.length_c   1.000
_cell.angle_alpha   90.00
_cell.angle_beta   90.00
_cell.angle_gamma   90.00
#
_symmetry.space_group_name_H-M   'P 1'
#
loop_
_entity.id
_entity.type
_entity.pdbx_description
1 polymer ?
#
loop_
_entity_poly.entity_id
_entity_poly.type
_entity_poly.pdbx_seq_one_letter_code
_entity_poly.pdbx_strand_id
1 'polypeptide(L)'
;LIAEELGKVFIDNEIGRIALNNYLYDGTEEYDVSTGNHQLGGTRMGYNESDSVVDKNLKVHGIENLYINGSSVFRTGGHCHPTYTIVKLSLRLADHLKNLKI
;
A
#
# COMPACT_ATOMS: atom_id res chain seq x y z
N LEU A 1 1.56 4.08 25.74
CA LEU A 1 1.15 3.68 24.38
C LEU A 1 1.29 4.85 23.42
N ILE A 2 1.43 4.59 22.10
CA ILE A 2 1.62 5.66 21.08
C ILE A 2 0.53 6.74 21.15
N ALA A 3 -0.71 6.34 21.36
CA ALA A 3 -1.84 7.28 21.44
C ALA A 3 -1.74 8.24 22.64
N GLU A 4 -1.22 7.80 23.77
CA GLU A 4 -1.01 8.63 24.97
C GLU A 4 0.13 9.62 24.74
N GLU A 5 1.23 9.16 24.16
CA GLU A 5 2.37 10.03 23.83
C GLU A 5 1.96 11.09 22.79
N LEU A 6 1.15 10.72 21.80
CA LEU A 6 0.60 11.66 20.84
C LEU A 6 -0.29 12.70 21.53
N GLY A 7 -1.13 12.27 22.51
CA GLY A 7 -1.95 13.16 23.31
C GLY A 7 -1.12 14.19 24.07
N LYS A 8 -0.01 13.77 24.69
CA LYS A 8 0.92 14.69 25.38
C LYS A 8 1.54 15.68 24.41
N VAL A 9 2.05 15.22 23.26
CA VAL A 9 2.64 16.11 22.24
C VAL A 9 1.64 17.18 21.81
N PHE A 10 0.37 16.84 21.64
CA PHE A 10 -0.67 17.81 21.26
C PHE A 10 -0.90 18.87 22.35
N ILE A 11 -0.91 18.47 23.62
CA ILE A 11 -1.07 19.37 24.74
C ILE A 11 0.15 20.27 24.92
N ASP A 12 1.35 19.67 24.92
CA ASP A 12 2.61 20.37 25.19
C ASP A 12 2.95 21.42 24.11
N ASN A 13 2.46 21.20 22.89
CA ASN A 13 2.64 22.13 21.76
C ASN A 13 1.40 23.02 21.49
N GLU A 14 0.44 23.05 22.39
CA GLU A 14 -0.78 23.87 22.28
C GLU A 14 -1.59 23.63 20.99
N ILE A 15 -1.46 22.43 20.37
CA ILE A 15 -2.17 22.06 19.14
C ILE A 15 -3.64 21.74 19.45
N GLY A 16 -3.91 21.11 20.60
CA GLY A 16 -5.26 20.71 21.00
C GLY A 16 -5.28 19.56 21.99
N ARG A 17 -6.44 18.91 22.11
CA ARG A 17 -6.63 17.71 22.93
C ARG A 17 -7.08 16.54 22.06
N ILE A 18 -6.52 15.36 22.33
CA ILE A 18 -6.95 14.10 21.71
C ILE A 18 -7.81 13.36 22.74
N ALA A 19 -9.05 13.05 22.37
CA ALA A 19 -9.90 12.14 23.12
C ALA A 19 -9.60 10.71 22.66
N LEU A 20 -9.21 9.86 23.60
CA LEU A 20 -8.99 8.45 23.36
C LEU A 20 -10.23 7.65 23.74
N ASN A 21 -10.55 6.63 22.95
CA ASN A 21 -11.66 5.72 23.26
C ASN A 21 -11.32 4.87 24.49
N ASN A 22 -12.33 4.55 25.29
CA ASN A 22 -12.18 3.82 26.55
C ASN A 22 -11.52 2.47 26.37
N TYR A 23 -11.77 1.77 25.27
CA TYR A 23 -11.17 0.44 24.99
C TYR A 23 -9.64 0.47 24.92
N LEU A 24 -9.03 1.64 24.68
CA LEU A 24 -7.56 1.80 24.71
C LEU A 24 -7.00 1.73 26.13
N TYR A 25 -7.83 1.93 27.16
CA TYR A 25 -7.45 1.94 28.57
C TYR A 25 -7.87 0.67 29.31
N ASP A 26 -9.07 0.19 29.05
CA ASP A 26 -9.67 -0.90 29.84
C ASP A 26 -9.69 -2.26 29.12
N GLY A 27 -9.41 -2.29 27.81
CA GLY A 27 -9.38 -3.51 27.01
C GLY A 27 -10.74 -4.23 26.93
N THR A 28 -11.84 -3.52 27.21
CA THR A 28 -13.18 -4.11 27.31
C THR A 28 -13.88 -4.29 25.97
N GLU A 29 -13.41 -3.63 24.93
CA GLU A 29 -13.94 -3.77 23.58
C GLU A 29 -12.93 -4.50 22.71
N GLU A 30 -13.38 -5.49 21.95
CA GLU A 30 -12.60 -6.05 20.86
C GLU A 30 -12.34 -4.98 19.82
N TYR A 31 -11.09 -4.84 19.39
CA TYR A 31 -10.76 -4.02 18.25
C TYR A 31 -11.60 -4.49 17.06
N ASP A 32 -12.35 -3.57 16.45
CA ASP A 32 -12.97 -3.84 15.16
C ASP A 32 -11.86 -4.17 14.15
N VAL A 33 -11.58 -5.45 14.00
CA VAL A 33 -10.66 -5.97 12.99
C VAL A 33 -11.40 -5.95 11.65
N SER A 34 -11.78 -4.76 11.21
CA SER A 34 -12.20 -4.60 9.82
C SER A 34 -11.00 -4.86 8.95
N THR A 35 -11.16 -5.72 7.94
CA THR A 35 -10.14 -5.93 6.92
C THR A 35 -9.80 -4.59 6.29
N GLY A 36 -8.59 -4.11 6.53
CA GLY A 36 -8.11 -2.89 5.89
C GLY A 36 -8.26 -3.02 4.38
N ASN A 37 -8.90 -2.05 3.75
CA ASN A 37 -8.88 -1.92 2.30
C ASN A 37 -7.44 -1.64 1.83
N HIS A 38 -7.17 -1.77 0.54
CA HIS A 38 -5.88 -1.41 -0.05
C HIS A 38 -4.73 -2.39 0.23
N GLN A 39 -5.00 -3.69 0.09
CA GLN A 39 -3.94 -4.72 0.11
C GLN A 39 -2.91 -4.43 -0.98
N LEU A 40 -1.63 -4.53 -0.62
CA LEU A 40 -0.51 -4.16 -1.45
C LEU A 40 0.58 -5.25 -1.44
N GLY A 41 1.43 -5.29 -2.48
CA GLY A 41 2.74 -5.94 -2.42
C GLY A 41 2.78 -7.45 -2.59
N GLY A 42 1.67 -8.13 -2.86
CA GLY A 42 1.67 -9.59 -3.07
C GLY A 42 2.46 -10.04 -4.30
N THR A 43 2.53 -9.19 -5.33
CA THR A 43 3.31 -9.41 -6.57
C THR A 43 4.23 -8.23 -6.86
N ARG A 44 5.00 -7.83 -5.86
CA ARG A 44 5.79 -6.58 -5.86
C ARG A 44 6.73 -6.47 -7.06
N MET A 45 6.83 -5.24 -7.56
CA MET A 45 7.72 -4.87 -8.67
C MET A 45 9.18 -4.75 -8.20
N GLY A 46 10.12 -5.14 -9.03
CA GLY A 46 11.56 -4.94 -8.77
C GLY A 46 12.43 -5.31 -9.96
N TYR A 47 13.74 -5.16 -9.75
CA TYR A 47 14.72 -5.47 -10.78
C TYR A 47 15.16 -6.91 -10.76
N ASN A 48 15.14 -7.56 -9.59
CA ASN A 48 15.64 -8.91 -9.40
C ASN A 48 14.49 -9.88 -9.11
N GLU A 49 14.48 -11.02 -9.76
CA GLU A 49 13.53 -12.11 -9.53
C GLU A 49 13.62 -12.70 -8.11
N SER A 50 14.77 -12.55 -7.44
CA SER A 50 14.95 -13.04 -6.07
C SER A 50 14.15 -12.25 -5.01
N ASP A 51 13.79 -10.99 -5.31
CA ASP A 51 13.09 -10.11 -4.37
C ASP A 51 11.82 -9.47 -4.94
N SER A 52 11.43 -9.85 -6.15
CA SER A 52 10.26 -9.30 -6.85
C SER A 52 9.59 -10.34 -7.75
N VAL A 53 8.34 -10.09 -8.08
CA VAL A 53 7.53 -10.97 -8.95
C VAL A 53 7.42 -10.41 -10.35
N VAL A 54 7.34 -9.09 -10.49
CA VAL A 54 7.26 -8.41 -11.79
C VAL A 54 8.39 -7.40 -11.95
N ASP A 55 8.79 -7.17 -13.21
CA ASP A 55 9.74 -6.14 -13.57
C ASP A 55 9.10 -4.73 -13.63
N LYS A 56 9.90 -3.73 -14.02
CA LYS A 56 9.43 -2.35 -14.21
C LYS A 56 8.31 -2.19 -15.23
N ASN A 57 8.15 -3.14 -16.17
CA ASN A 57 7.09 -3.15 -17.17
C ASN A 57 5.88 -3.99 -16.75
N LEU A 58 5.84 -4.41 -15.48
CA LEU A 58 4.80 -5.26 -14.91
C LEU A 58 4.76 -6.68 -15.47
N LYS A 59 5.82 -7.10 -16.16
CA LYS A 59 5.99 -8.44 -16.69
C LYS A 59 6.50 -9.35 -15.59
N VAL A 60 5.91 -10.54 -15.48
CA VAL A 60 6.37 -11.56 -14.51
C VAL A 60 7.75 -12.07 -14.91
N HIS A 61 8.69 -12.09 -13.95
CA HIS A 61 10.02 -12.64 -14.19
C HIS A 61 9.95 -14.11 -14.65
N GLY A 62 10.75 -14.44 -15.65
CA GLY A 62 10.80 -15.79 -16.20
C GLY A 62 9.62 -16.23 -17.08
N ILE A 63 8.59 -15.38 -17.26
CA ILE A 63 7.42 -15.70 -18.09
C ILE A 63 7.27 -14.66 -19.20
N GLU A 64 7.19 -15.10 -20.46
CA GLU A 64 7.25 -14.17 -21.58
C GLU A 64 5.98 -13.35 -21.83
N ASN A 65 4.81 -13.87 -21.53
CA ASN A 65 3.51 -13.32 -21.92
C ASN A 65 2.58 -13.06 -20.74
N LEU A 66 3.10 -12.94 -19.51
CA LEU A 66 2.29 -12.68 -18.32
C LEU A 66 2.66 -11.34 -17.71
N TYR A 67 1.64 -10.50 -17.53
CA TYR A 67 1.75 -9.18 -16.91
C TYR A 67 0.76 -9.10 -15.76
N ILE A 68 1.15 -8.42 -14.68
CA ILE A 68 0.29 -8.19 -13.52
C ILE A 68 0.17 -6.70 -13.29
N ASN A 69 -1.07 -6.22 -13.17
CA ASN A 69 -1.39 -4.83 -12.86
C ASN A 69 -2.35 -4.75 -11.68
N GLY A 70 -2.15 -3.78 -10.81
CA GLY A 70 -2.96 -3.56 -9.62
C GLY A 70 -2.09 -3.11 -8.45
N SER A 71 -2.71 -2.97 -7.28
CA SER A 71 -1.99 -2.59 -6.05
C SER A 71 -1.00 -3.65 -5.57
N SER A 72 -1.17 -4.90 -5.98
CA SER A 72 -0.28 -6.00 -5.61
C SER A 72 1.17 -5.81 -6.08
N VAL A 73 1.40 -4.99 -7.13
CA VAL A 73 2.75 -4.72 -7.64
C VAL A 73 3.51 -3.65 -6.86
N PHE A 74 2.87 -2.95 -5.93
CA PHE A 74 3.52 -1.91 -5.14
C PHE A 74 4.52 -2.52 -4.16
N ARG A 75 5.71 -1.94 -4.06
CA ARG A 75 6.72 -2.35 -3.05
C ARG A 75 6.39 -1.82 -1.68
N THR A 76 5.84 -0.62 -1.62
CA THR A 76 5.53 0.09 -0.38
C THR A 76 4.15 0.70 -0.47
N GLY A 77 3.46 0.74 0.65
CA GLY A 77 2.25 1.53 0.81
C GLY A 77 2.56 2.97 1.17
N GLY A 78 1.53 3.79 1.18
CA GLY A 78 1.57 5.18 1.63
C GLY A 78 0.25 5.53 2.32
N HIS A 79 0.07 6.79 2.66
CA HIS A 79 -1.16 7.30 3.28
C HIS A 79 -2.28 7.55 2.26
N CYS A 80 -1.98 7.55 0.96
CA CYS A 80 -2.92 7.84 -0.10
C CYS A 80 -3.57 6.57 -0.65
N HIS A 81 -4.80 6.72 -1.15
CA HIS A 81 -5.50 5.64 -1.85
C HIS A 81 -4.72 5.20 -3.09
N PRO A 82 -4.59 3.89 -3.36
CA PRO A 82 -3.73 3.37 -4.43
C PRO A 82 -4.31 3.57 -5.84
N THR A 83 -5.58 3.88 -5.99
CA THR A 83 -6.32 3.87 -7.27
C THR A 83 -5.65 4.73 -8.35
N TYR A 84 -5.23 5.96 -8.01
CA TYR A 84 -4.57 6.84 -8.97
C TYR A 84 -3.31 6.19 -9.57
N THR A 85 -2.47 5.61 -8.73
CA THR A 85 -1.24 4.95 -9.16
C THR A 85 -1.53 3.69 -9.98
N ILE A 86 -2.57 2.92 -9.62
CA ILE A 86 -3.01 1.76 -10.40
C ILE A 86 -3.41 2.19 -11.81
N VAL A 87 -4.21 3.25 -11.95
CA VAL A 87 -4.63 3.76 -13.27
C VAL A 87 -3.41 4.21 -14.09
N LYS A 88 -2.46 4.91 -13.49
CA LYS A 88 -1.22 5.32 -14.18
C LYS A 88 -0.39 4.12 -14.64
N LEU A 89 -0.27 3.09 -13.82
CA LEU A 89 0.41 1.85 -14.20
C LEU A 89 -0.31 1.12 -15.32
N SER A 90 -1.66 1.11 -15.31
CA SER A 90 -2.47 0.51 -16.38
C SER A 90 -2.23 1.17 -17.72
N LEU A 91 -2.25 2.51 -17.75
CA LEU A 91 -2.00 3.29 -18.98
C LEU A 91 -0.57 3.03 -19.50
N ARG A 92 0.43 3.02 -18.60
CA ARG A 92 1.81 2.72 -18.98
C ARG A 92 1.96 1.30 -19.53
N LEU A 93 1.28 0.31 -18.91
CA LEU A 93 1.28 -1.06 -19.40
C LEU A 93 0.62 -1.16 -20.78
N ALA A 94 -0.49 -0.50 -20.98
CA ALA A 94 -1.17 -0.47 -22.29
C ALA A 94 -0.26 0.09 -23.39
N ASP A 95 0.42 1.20 -23.13
CA ASP A 95 1.40 1.78 -24.07
C ASP A 95 2.57 0.82 -24.31
N HIS A 96 3.07 0.16 -23.28
CA HIS A 96 4.13 -0.83 -23.43
C HIS A 96 3.69 -1.99 -24.32
N LEU A 97 2.54 -2.58 -24.06
CA LEU A 97 2.00 -3.71 -24.82
C LEU A 97 1.73 -3.33 -26.29
N LYS A 98 1.19 -2.14 -26.55
CA LYS A 98 0.95 -1.63 -27.89
C LYS A 98 2.23 -1.53 -28.73
N ASN A 99 3.37 -1.24 -28.08
CA ASN A 99 4.67 -1.08 -28.74
C ASN A 99 5.48 -2.36 -28.82
N LEU A 100 5.02 -3.46 -28.22
CA LEU A 100 5.63 -4.78 -28.43
C LEU A 100 5.37 -5.17 -29.90
N LYS A 101 6.47 -5.39 -30.63
CA LYS A 101 6.38 -6.04 -31.95
C LYS A 101 6.14 -7.54 -31.68
N ILE A 102 4.91 -7.96 -31.84
CA ILE A 102 4.53 -9.38 -31.87
C ILE A 102 4.90 -9.94 -33.22
#